data_b88ee7ba2db66ae69a276678b5dee483
#
_entry.id   b88ee7ba2db66ae69a276678b5dee483
#
_cell.length_a   1.000
_cell.length_b   1.000
_cell.length_c   1.000
_cell.angle_alpha   90.00
_cell.angle_beta   90.00
_cell.angle_gamma   90.00
#
_symmetry.space_group_name_H-M   'P 1'
#
loop_
_entity.id
_entity.type
_entity.pdbx_description
1 polymer ?
#
loop_
_entity_poly.entity_id
_entity_poly.type
_entity_poly.pdbx_seq_one_letter_code
_entity_poly.pdbx_strand_id
1 'polypeptide(L)'
;MTDYNNLGLSIYENFISDDDHNSLIEEIKQELSESTSKGHKRYADRNRVIRYGYHSICDNNYCRADLPYNIDKIAEQLVSNEVLQHKPDAININEYLIGDFISPHIDRKVSGPIVTILSVNSVATMLFQNTKNPKDKFEIVMRPKDILQMRDSIRWDWTHSIYPVEETRYSIVFRNTLE
;
A
#
# COMPACT_ATOMS: atom_id res chain seq x y z
N MET A 1 -11.34 -11.15 -20.14
CA MET A 1 -10.46 -10.71 -19.01
C MET A 1 -9.43 -9.79 -19.61
N THR A 2 -9.42 -8.56 -19.23
CA THR A 2 -8.38 -7.61 -19.69
C THR A 2 -7.08 -8.03 -19.02
N ASP A 3 -6.09 -8.40 -19.84
CA ASP A 3 -4.75 -8.75 -19.33
C ASP A 3 -4.01 -7.47 -18.98
N TYR A 4 -3.97 -7.15 -17.68
CA TYR A 4 -3.27 -5.97 -17.17
C TYR A 4 -1.76 -6.18 -17.03
N ASN A 5 -1.26 -7.40 -17.24
CA ASN A 5 0.17 -7.71 -17.18
C ASN A 5 0.96 -6.88 -18.19
N ASN A 6 0.39 -6.59 -19.35
CA ASN A 6 1.00 -5.74 -20.36
C ASN A 6 1.25 -4.30 -19.90
N LEU A 7 0.56 -3.85 -18.85
CA LEU A 7 0.73 -2.54 -18.25
C LEU A 7 1.70 -2.57 -17.06
N GLY A 8 2.10 -3.75 -16.61
CA GLY A 8 2.91 -3.95 -15.40
C GLY A 8 2.10 -4.03 -14.12
N LEU A 9 0.82 -4.42 -14.18
CA LEU A 9 -0.02 -4.68 -13.02
C LEU A 9 -0.09 -6.19 -12.75
N SER A 10 0.25 -6.59 -11.52
CA SER A 10 0.13 -7.98 -11.06
C SER A 10 -0.72 -8.05 -9.80
N ILE A 11 -1.52 -9.12 -9.67
CA ILE A 11 -2.34 -9.37 -8.49
C ILE A 11 -2.04 -10.79 -8.00
N TYR A 12 -1.75 -10.90 -6.71
CA TYR A 12 -1.52 -12.16 -6.01
C TYR A 12 -2.62 -12.32 -4.98
N GLU A 13 -3.58 -13.20 -5.26
CA GLU A 13 -4.75 -13.44 -4.40
C GLU A 13 -4.36 -14.30 -3.19
N ASN A 14 -4.94 -13.98 -2.01
CA ASN A 14 -4.72 -14.72 -0.75
C ASN A 14 -3.23 -14.96 -0.42
N PHE A 15 -2.42 -13.93 -0.57
CA PHE A 15 -0.96 -14.03 -0.42
C PHE A 15 -0.51 -14.41 0.99
N ILE A 16 -1.24 -13.99 2.02
CA ILE A 16 -0.96 -14.34 3.42
C ILE A 16 -2.05 -15.26 3.98
N SER A 17 -1.70 -16.06 4.99
CA SER A 17 -2.64 -16.92 5.70
C SER A 17 -3.66 -16.12 6.53
N ASP A 18 -4.76 -16.76 6.94
CA ASP A 18 -5.74 -16.15 7.84
C ASP A 18 -5.13 -15.81 9.21
N ASP A 19 -4.26 -16.66 9.73
CA ASP A 19 -3.56 -16.43 11.00
C ASP A 19 -2.62 -15.22 10.91
N ASP A 20 -1.84 -15.11 9.83
CA ASP A 20 -0.97 -13.96 9.60
C ASP A 20 -1.79 -12.68 9.41
N HIS A 21 -2.91 -12.75 8.70
CA HIS A 21 -3.81 -11.62 8.52
C HIS A 21 -4.40 -11.12 9.83
N ASN A 22 -4.89 -12.01 10.68
CA ASN A 22 -5.45 -11.66 11.98
C ASN A 22 -4.38 -11.04 12.91
N SER A 23 -3.20 -11.66 12.98
CA SER A 23 -2.07 -11.14 13.76
C SER A 23 -1.62 -9.76 13.28
N LEU A 24 -1.61 -9.56 11.96
CA LEU A 24 -1.28 -8.28 11.33
C LEU A 24 -2.29 -7.18 11.68
N ILE A 25 -3.58 -7.49 11.69
CA ILE A 25 -4.62 -6.51 12.08
C ILE A 25 -4.40 -6.02 13.51
N GLU A 26 -4.12 -6.91 14.45
CA GLU A 26 -3.89 -6.53 15.84
C GLU A 26 -2.60 -5.69 15.98
N GLU A 27 -1.53 -6.05 15.29
CA GLU A 27 -0.29 -5.28 15.26
C GLU A 27 -0.53 -3.86 14.67
N ILE A 28 -1.27 -3.74 13.56
CA ILE A 28 -1.62 -2.44 12.97
C ILE A 28 -2.42 -1.58 13.96
N LYS A 29 -3.40 -2.14 14.66
CA LYS A 29 -4.18 -1.42 15.68
C LYS A 29 -3.30 -0.90 16.80
N GLN A 30 -2.35 -1.70 17.28
CA GLN A 30 -1.39 -1.29 18.30
C GLN A 30 -0.54 -0.12 17.81
N GLU A 31 0.06 -0.22 16.62
CA GLU A 31 0.88 0.83 16.00
C GLU A 31 0.11 2.15 15.84
N LEU A 32 -1.16 2.06 15.42
CA LEU A 32 -2.04 3.21 15.28
C LEU A 32 -2.37 3.86 16.63
N SER A 33 -2.60 3.07 17.67
CA SER A 33 -2.84 3.56 19.04
C SER A 33 -1.62 4.31 19.57
N GLU A 34 -0.43 3.74 19.45
CA GLU A 34 0.82 4.38 19.86
C GLU A 34 1.12 5.66 19.06
N SER A 35 0.84 5.66 17.77
CA SER A 35 0.99 6.84 16.92
C SER A 35 0.08 7.98 17.38
N THR A 36 -1.15 7.69 17.78
CA THR A 36 -2.12 8.67 18.30
C THR A 36 -1.64 9.27 19.61
N SER A 37 -1.10 8.45 20.52
CA SER A 37 -0.57 8.92 21.80
C SER A 37 0.62 9.88 21.64
N LYS A 38 1.38 9.76 20.54
CA LYS A 38 2.50 10.65 20.19
C LYS A 38 2.06 11.91 19.43
N GLY A 39 0.76 12.18 19.31
CA GLY A 39 0.22 13.41 18.71
C GLY A 39 0.19 13.44 17.19
N HIS A 40 0.37 12.31 16.52
CA HIS A 40 0.20 12.21 15.07
C HIS A 40 -1.28 12.42 14.70
N LYS A 41 -1.58 13.56 14.09
CA LYS A 41 -2.94 13.93 13.71
C LYS A 41 -3.35 13.21 12.43
N ARG A 42 -4.61 12.75 12.40
CA ARG A 42 -5.29 12.39 11.17
C ARG A 42 -5.57 13.65 10.36
N TYR A 43 -5.31 13.63 9.07
CA TYR A 43 -5.80 14.68 8.16
C TYR A 43 -7.29 14.45 7.93
N ALA A 44 -8.11 15.51 8.02
CA ALA A 44 -9.52 15.46 7.70
C ALA A 44 -9.72 14.93 6.26
N ASP A 45 -10.70 14.04 6.08
CA ASP A 45 -11.11 13.45 4.80
C ASP A 45 -10.02 12.62 4.06
N ARG A 46 -9.01 12.15 4.80
CA ARG A 46 -7.93 11.32 4.26
C ARG A 46 -7.56 10.20 5.22
N ASN A 47 -6.94 9.17 4.65
CA ASN A 47 -6.34 8.09 5.42
C ASN A 47 -5.26 8.60 6.40
N ARG A 48 -5.09 7.93 7.54
CA ARG A 48 -3.94 8.11 8.41
C ARG A 48 -2.78 7.25 7.93
N VAL A 49 -1.54 7.77 8.00
CA VAL A 49 -0.36 7.06 7.49
C VAL A 49 0.72 6.99 8.57
N ILE A 50 1.21 5.78 8.83
CA ILE A 50 2.44 5.54 9.59
C ILE A 50 3.52 5.10 8.60
N ARG A 51 4.76 5.58 8.80
CA ARG A 51 5.88 5.34 7.89
C ARG A 51 7.04 4.69 8.59
N TYR A 52 7.64 3.71 7.92
CA TYR A 52 8.86 3.02 8.34
C TYR A 52 9.90 3.07 7.24
N GLY A 53 11.17 3.14 7.65
CA GLY A 53 12.29 3.16 6.73
C GLY A 53 12.48 4.51 6.03
N TYR A 54 12.98 4.48 4.80
CA TYR A 54 13.39 5.67 4.07
C TYR A 54 12.22 6.44 3.46
N HIS A 55 12.05 7.69 3.88
CA HIS A 55 11.06 8.61 3.29
C HIS A 55 11.61 10.04 3.25
N SER A 56 11.54 10.66 2.08
CA SER A 56 12.07 12.02 1.84
C SER A 56 11.41 13.13 2.67
N ILE A 57 10.32 12.81 3.39
CA ILE A 57 9.59 13.76 4.24
C ILE A 57 9.96 13.62 5.73
N CYS A 58 10.81 12.67 6.09
CA CYS A 58 11.24 12.45 7.47
C CYS A 58 12.62 13.06 7.72
N ASP A 59 12.89 13.38 8.97
CA ASP A 59 14.22 13.86 9.40
C ASP A 59 15.28 12.81 9.06
N ASN A 60 16.39 13.25 8.46
CA ASN A 60 17.45 12.40 7.95
C ASN A 60 16.95 11.30 6.97
N ASN A 61 15.78 11.50 6.36
CA ASN A 61 15.11 10.57 5.45
C ASN A 61 14.65 9.23 6.07
N TYR A 62 14.73 9.07 7.38
CA TYR A 62 14.17 7.90 8.07
C TYR A 62 13.06 8.31 9.03
N CYS A 63 11.92 7.59 8.98
CA CYS A 63 10.76 7.83 9.83
C CYS A 63 10.83 7.01 11.12
N ARG A 64 10.68 5.69 11.02
CA ARG A 64 10.85 4.73 12.11
C ARG A 64 11.87 3.68 11.69
N ALA A 65 12.78 3.30 12.59
CA ALA A 65 13.84 2.36 12.26
C ALA A 65 13.36 0.91 12.28
N ASP A 66 12.61 0.53 13.32
CA ASP A 66 12.23 -0.85 13.55
C ASP A 66 10.87 -1.16 12.94
N LEU A 67 10.81 -2.18 12.10
CA LEU A 67 9.56 -2.70 11.56
C LEU A 67 8.84 -3.56 12.61
N PRO A 68 7.51 -3.45 12.71
CA PRO A 68 6.71 -4.40 13.46
C PRO A 68 6.89 -5.83 12.92
N TYR A 69 6.82 -6.81 13.80
CA TYR A 69 7.19 -8.20 13.50
C TYR A 69 6.43 -8.82 12.32
N ASN A 70 5.10 -8.67 12.28
CA ASN A 70 4.31 -9.27 11.19
C ASN A 70 4.54 -8.55 9.86
N ILE A 71 4.78 -7.23 9.88
CA ILE A 71 5.11 -6.46 8.67
C ILE A 71 6.47 -6.87 8.14
N ASP A 72 7.45 -7.06 9.01
CA ASP A 72 8.79 -7.53 8.64
C ASP A 72 8.74 -8.94 8.03
N LYS A 73 7.99 -9.85 8.65
CA LYS A 73 7.72 -11.21 8.14
C LYS A 73 7.11 -11.18 6.73
N ILE A 74 6.14 -10.31 6.50
CA ILE A 74 5.51 -10.19 5.17
C ILE A 74 6.50 -9.62 4.15
N ALA A 75 7.33 -8.64 4.53
CA ALA A 75 8.38 -8.13 3.67
C ALA A 75 9.36 -9.23 3.24
N GLU A 76 9.69 -10.17 4.13
CA GLU A 76 10.49 -11.36 3.82
C GLU A 76 9.73 -12.33 2.91
N GLN A 77 8.44 -12.56 3.14
CA GLN A 77 7.61 -13.40 2.27
C GLN A 77 7.51 -12.84 0.84
N LEU A 78 7.46 -11.52 0.67
CA LEU A 78 7.47 -10.90 -0.66
C LEU A 78 8.75 -11.22 -1.44
N VAL A 79 9.89 -11.29 -0.76
CA VAL A 79 11.17 -11.66 -1.38
C VAL A 79 11.26 -13.17 -1.63
N SER A 80 10.91 -13.99 -0.65
CA SER A 80 10.98 -15.45 -0.78
C SER A 80 10.02 -16.04 -1.81
N ASN A 81 8.92 -15.36 -2.09
CA ASN A 81 7.96 -15.71 -3.16
C ASN A 81 8.23 -14.96 -4.49
N GLU A 82 9.39 -14.34 -4.63
CA GLU A 82 9.83 -13.67 -5.87
C GLU A 82 8.90 -12.52 -6.34
N VAL A 83 8.06 -11.98 -5.43
CA VAL A 83 7.25 -10.78 -5.71
C VAL A 83 8.13 -9.53 -5.74
N LEU A 84 9.14 -9.48 -4.87
CA LEU A 84 10.18 -8.44 -4.83
C LEU A 84 11.56 -9.09 -4.94
N GLN A 85 12.51 -8.37 -5.56
CA GLN A 85 13.91 -8.82 -5.64
C GLN A 85 14.67 -8.56 -4.34
N HIS A 86 14.31 -7.49 -3.64
CA HIS A 86 14.96 -7.05 -2.40
C HIS A 86 13.92 -6.68 -1.35
N LYS A 87 14.32 -6.75 -0.08
CA LYS A 87 13.49 -6.32 1.04
C LYS A 87 13.18 -4.82 0.89
N PRO A 88 11.92 -4.40 1.09
CA PRO A 88 11.53 -2.99 0.97
C PRO A 88 12.29 -2.10 1.96
N ASP A 89 12.70 -0.92 1.52
CA ASP A 89 13.37 0.09 2.34
C ASP A 89 12.43 1.19 2.83
N ALA A 90 11.22 1.27 2.28
CA ALA A 90 10.18 2.22 2.67
C ALA A 90 8.82 1.55 2.73
N ILE A 91 8.15 1.67 3.89
CA ILE A 91 6.87 1.02 4.14
C ILE A 91 5.88 2.01 4.75
N ASN A 92 4.65 2.03 4.21
CA ASN A 92 3.53 2.79 4.78
C ASN A 92 2.46 1.85 5.29
N ILE A 93 1.97 2.08 6.51
CA ILE A 93 0.68 1.57 6.96
C ILE A 93 -0.35 2.68 6.75
N ASN A 94 -1.40 2.41 6.00
CA ASN A 94 -2.51 3.33 5.81
C ASN A 94 -3.76 2.80 6.52
N GLU A 95 -4.42 3.67 7.29
CA GLU A 95 -5.74 3.43 7.85
C GLU A 95 -6.78 4.26 7.11
N TYR A 96 -7.83 3.62 6.67
CA TYR A 96 -9.04 4.24 6.12
C TYR A 96 -10.20 3.95 7.05
N LEU A 97 -10.83 4.97 7.60
CA LEU A 97 -12.12 4.83 8.27
C LEU A 97 -13.25 4.95 7.25
N ILE A 98 -14.46 4.56 7.63
CA ILE A 98 -15.65 4.64 6.78
C ILE A 98 -15.75 6.03 6.15
N GLY A 99 -15.88 6.07 4.82
CA GLY A 99 -15.95 7.28 4.01
C GLY A 99 -14.59 7.85 3.59
N ASP A 100 -13.48 7.36 4.12
CA ASP A 100 -12.14 7.79 3.64
C ASP A 100 -11.85 7.27 2.24
N PHE A 101 -11.06 8.04 1.51
CA PHE A 101 -10.70 7.75 0.13
C PHE A 101 -9.28 8.25 -0.18
N ILE A 102 -8.76 7.90 -1.34
CA ILE A 102 -7.58 8.55 -1.92
C ILE A 102 -7.94 9.10 -3.29
N SER A 103 -7.68 10.39 -3.50
CA SER A 103 -7.84 11.05 -4.79
C SER A 103 -6.90 10.47 -5.85
N PRO A 104 -7.25 10.55 -7.15
CA PRO A 104 -6.38 10.10 -8.23
C PRO A 104 -4.99 10.73 -8.16
N HIS A 105 -3.95 9.91 -8.15
CA HIS A 105 -2.56 10.35 -8.11
C HIS A 105 -1.62 9.30 -8.72
N ILE A 106 -0.42 9.73 -9.03
CA ILE A 106 0.73 8.86 -9.29
C ILE A 106 1.67 8.99 -8.10
N ASP A 107 2.18 7.90 -7.60
CA ASP A 107 3.18 7.92 -6.54
C ASP A 107 4.42 8.70 -6.97
N ARG A 108 5.06 9.40 -6.03
CA ARG A 108 6.25 10.22 -6.28
C ARG A 108 7.38 9.36 -6.89
N LYS A 109 8.21 9.95 -7.74
CA LYS A 109 9.35 9.25 -8.37
C LYS A 109 10.31 8.65 -7.34
N VAL A 110 10.51 9.34 -6.21
CA VAL A 110 11.34 8.88 -5.10
C VAL A 110 10.81 7.59 -4.44
N SER A 111 9.58 7.20 -4.70
CA SER A 111 9.00 5.93 -4.23
C SER A 111 9.46 4.69 -5.01
N GLY A 112 10.38 4.87 -5.96
CA GLY A 112 10.94 3.78 -6.75
C GLY A 112 10.05 3.29 -7.89
N PRO A 113 10.57 2.35 -8.70
CA PRO A 113 9.91 1.84 -9.90
C PRO A 113 8.81 0.82 -9.60
N ILE A 114 8.83 0.21 -8.42
CA ILE A 114 7.87 -0.83 -8.02
C ILE A 114 7.14 -0.37 -6.75
N VAL A 115 5.81 -0.47 -6.78
CA VAL A 115 4.95 -0.23 -5.62
C VAL A 115 4.11 -1.48 -5.40
N THR A 116 4.21 -2.08 -4.21
CA THR A 116 3.50 -3.30 -3.83
C THR A 116 2.56 -2.98 -2.67
N ILE A 117 1.29 -3.35 -2.78
CA ILE A 117 0.23 -3.02 -1.83
C ILE A 117 -0.41 -4.30 -1.32
N LEU A 118 -0.35 -4.54 -0.02
CA LEU A 118 -1.16 -5.56 0.66
C LEU A 118 -2.45 -4.93 1.16
N SER A 119 -3.59 -5.52 0.80
CA SER A 119 -4.91 -5.12 1.31
C SER A 119 -5.24 -5.88 2.60
N VAL A 120 -5.73 -5.17 3.63
CA VAL A 120 -5.96 -5.72 4.96
C VAL A 120 -7.32 -5.29 5.49
N ASN A 121 -7.99 -6.17 6.22
CA ASN A 121 -9.23 -6.05 6.95
C ASN A 121 -10.50 -6.03 6.06
N SER A 122 -10.67 -5.05 5.18
CA SER A 122 -11.87 -4.95 4.34
C SER A 122 -11.54 -4.74 2.86
N VAL A 123 -12.57 -4.89 2.05
CA VAL A 123 -12.51 -4.70 0.59
C VAL A 123 -12.40 -3.22 0.24
N ALA A 124 -11.65 -2.92 -0.82
CA ALA A 124 -11.66 -1.59 -1.44
C ALA A 124 -11.61 -1.70 -2.97
N THR A 125 -12.21 -0.75 -3.65
CA THR A 125 -12.11 -0.64 -5.11
C THR A 125 -11.09 0.44 -5.47
N MET A 126 -10.09 0.04 -6.26
CA MET A 126 -9.11 0.95 -6.84
C MET A 126 -9.49 1.26 -8.28
N LEU A 127 -9.56 2.54 -8.63
CA LEU A 127 -9.71 3.02 -9.99
C LEU A 127 -8.35 3.37 -10.56
N PHE A 128 -8.03 2.84 -11.72
CA PHE A 128 -6.89 3.22 -12.55
C PHE A 128 -7.36 4.03 -13.76
N GLN A 129 -6.66 5.12 -14.07
CA GLN A 129 -6.99 5.98 -15.21
C GLN A 129 -5.72 6.46 -15.90
N ASN A 130 -5.65 6.25 -17.22
CA ASN A 130 -4.53 6.69 -18.04
C ASN A 130 -4.44 8.21 -18.10
N THR A 131 -3.26 8.78 -17.86
CA THR A 131 -3.07 10.23 -17.83
C THR A 131 -3.15 10.88 -19.22
N LYS A 132 -2.78 10.14 -20.28
CA LYS A 132 -2.80 10.62 -21.67
C LYS A 132 -4.15 10.42 -22.35
N ASN A 133 -4.88 9.38 -21.95
CA ASN A 133 -6.22 9.08 -22.44
C ASN A 133 -7.16 8.76 -21.26
N PRO A 134 -7.83 9.74 -20.66
CA PRO A 134 -8.71 9.53 -19.49
C PRO A 134 -9.93 8.62 -19.74
N LYS A 135 -10.23 8.27 -21.00
CA LYS A 135 -11.26 7.27 -21.32
C LYS A 135 -10.79 5.85 -21.03
N ASP A 136 -9.46 5.63 -21.05
CA ASP A 136 -8.86 4.36 -20.67
C ASP A 136 -8.79 4.29 -19.15
N LYS A 137 -9.73 3.59 -18.57
CA LYS A 137 -9.86 3.38 -17.13
C LYS A 137 -10.42 2.01 -16.83
N PHE A 138 -10.05 1.47 -15.68
CA PHE A 138 -10.57 0.21 -15.17
C PHE A 138 -10.51 0.19 -13.65
N GLU A 139 -11.24 -0.73 -13.05
CA GLU A 139 -11.32 -0.91 -11.61
C GLU A 139 -10.80 -2.27 -11.19
N ILE A 140 -10.15 -2.31 -10.04
CA ILE A 140 -9.68 -3.52 -9.37
C ILE A 140 -10.29 -3.58 -7.98
N VAL A 141 -10.94 -4.69 -7.66
CA VAL A 141 -11.42 -4.98 -6.31
C VAL A 141 -10.28 -5.63 -5.54
N MET A 142 -9.78 -4.93 -4.55
CA MET A 142 -8.76 -5.42 -3.61
C MET A 142 -9.45 -6.09 -2.42
N ARG A 143 -9.32 -7.40 -2.30
CA ARG A 143 -9.81 -8.16 -1.14
C ARG A 143 -8.76 -8.19 -0.05
N PRO A 144 -9.16 -8.40 1.23
CA PRO A 144 -8.19 -8.71 2.28
C PRO A 144 -7.26 -9.86 1.88
N LYS A 145 -5.98 -9.73 2.21
CA LYS A 145 -4.88 -10.66 1.89
C LYS A 145 -4.37 -10.62 0.44
N ASP A 146 -5.00 -9.87 -0.45
CA ASP A 146 -4.50 -9.69 -1.81
C ASP A 146 -3.32 -8.72 -1.84
N ILE A 147 -2.33 -9.04 -2.66
CA ILE A 147 -1.24 -8.15 -3.07
C ILE A 147 -1.54 -7.61 -4.47
N LEU A 148 -1.39 -6.31 -4.63
CA LEU A 148 -1.34 -5.64 -5.93
C LEU A 148 0.05 -5.03 -6.11
N GLN A 149 0.67 -5.30 -7.25
CA GLN A 149 1.97 -4.72 -7.61
C GLN A 149 1.84 -3.88 -8.88
N MET A 150 2.38 -2.67 -8.81
CA MET A 150 2.47 -1.72 -9.92
C MET A 150 3.92 -1.51 -10.33
N ARG A 151 4.22 -1.70 -11.62
CA ARG A 151 5.51 -1.41 -12.28
C ARG A 151 5.24 -0.90 -13.70
N ASP A 152 6.27 -0.54 -14.42
CA ASP A 152 6.20 -0.14 -15.83
C ASP A 152 5.14 0.95 -16.10
N SER A 153 4.34 0.81 -17.16
CA SER A 153 3.36 1.83 -17.57
C SER A 153 2.32 2.15 -16.50
N ILE A 154 1.78 1.14 -15.80
CA ILE A 154 0.77 1.38 -14.75
C ILE A 154 1.33 2.23 -13.61
N ARG A 155 2.64 2.10 -13.32
CA ARG A 155 3.34 2.85 -12.28
C ARG A 155 3.58 4.32 -12.66
N TRP A 156 3.80 4.61 -13.94
CA TRP A 156 4.28 5.91 -14.39
C TRP A 156 3.29 6.73 -15.21
N ASP A 157 2.40 6.08 -15.95
CA ASP A 157 1.48 6.73 -16.88
C ASP A 157 0.01 6.70 -16.43
N TRP A 158 -0.29 6.03 -15.28
CA TRP A 158 -1.65 5.90 -14.78
C TRP A 158 -1.79 6.48 -13.38
N THR A 159 -2.84 7.26 -13.16
CA THR A 159 -3.27 7.58 -11.81
C THR A 159 -3.97 6.38 -11.21
N HIS A 160 -3.87 6.25 -9.88
CA HIS A 160 -4.70 5.33 -9.11
C HIS A 160 -5.38 6.08 -7.95
N SER A 161 -6.56 5.61 -7.60
CA SER A 161 -7.36 6.15 -6.50
C SER A 161 -8.09 5.04 -5.78
N ILE A 162 -8.60 5.32 -4.59
CA ILE A 162 -9.47 4.41 -3.83
C ILE A 162 -10.78 5.16 -3.60
N TYR A 163 -11.91 4.52 -3.93
CA TYR A 163 -13.23 5.03 -3.60
C TYR A 163 -13.46 5.08 -2.10
N PRO A 164 -14.42 5.89 -1.61
CA PRO A 164 -14.80 5.90 -0.20
C PRO A 164 -15.05 4.47 0.29
N VAL A 165 -14.33 4.07 1.36
CA VAL A 165 -14.46 2.73 1.92
C VAL A 165 -15.74 2.62 2.75
N GLU A 166 -16.38 1.46 2.70
CA GLU A 166 -17.63 1.19 3.44
C GLU A 166 -17.38 0.64 4.84
N GLU A 167 -16.18 0.09 5.06
CA GLU A 167 -15.72 -0.44 6.34
C GLU A 167 -14.29 0.03 6.61
N THR A 168 -13.86 -0.01 7.88
CA THR A 168 -12.46 0.26 8.23
C THR A 168 -11.54 -0.66 7.44
N ARG A 169 -10.60 -0.08 6.73
CA ARG A 169 -9.62 -0.77 5.90
C ARG A 169 -8.21 -0.38 6.30
N TYR A 170 -7.29 -1.32 6.20
CA TYR A 170 -5.87 -1.04 6.24
C TYR A 170 -5.22 -1.42 4.91
N SER A 171 -4.11 -0.78 4.58
CA SER A 171 -3.21 -1.25 3.54
C SER A 171 -1.77 -1.03 3.94
N ILE A 172 -0.91 -1.96 3.53
CA ILE A 172 0.54 -1.81 3.70
C ILE A 172 1.14 -1.63 2.31
N VAL A 173 1.90 -0.54 2.14
CA VAL A 173 2.55 -0.22 0.88
C VAL A 173 4.04 -0.38 1.03
N PHE A 174 4.61 -1.30 0.27
CA PHE A 174 6.03 -1.64 0.24
C PHE A 174 6.70 -1.00 -0.98
N ARG A 175 7.87 -0.41 -0.79
CA ARG A 175 8.62 0.31 -1.83
C ARG A 175 10.11 0.05 -1.69
N ASN A 176 10.82 0.11 -2.82
CA ASN A 176 12.27 0.14 -2.90
C ASN A 176 12.67 1.48 -3.51
N THR A 177 13.14 2.40 -2.66
CA THR A 177 13.35 3.83 -3.02
C THR A 177 14.78 4.14 -3.41
N LEU A 178 15.71 3.25 -3.10
CA LEU A 178 17.14 3.47 -3.24
C LEU A 178 17.76 2.91 -4.52
N GLU A 179 16.92 2.46 -5.45
CA GLU A 179 17.35 1.95 -6.76
C GLU A 179 17.31 3.03 -7.86
#